data_ec4fe5ba275203edb8b68f02ca45d233
#
_entry.id   ec4fe5ba275203edb8b68f02ca45d233
#
_cell.length_a   1.000
_cell.length_b   1.000
_cell.length_c   1.000
_cell.angle_alpha   90.00
_cell.angle_beta   90.00
_cell.angle_gamma   90.00
#
_symmetry.space_group_name_H-M   'P 1'
#
loop_
_entity.id
_entity.type
_entity.pdbx_description
1 polymer ?
#
loop_
_entity_poly.entity_id
_entity_poly.type
_entity_poly.pdbx_seq_one_letter_code
_entity_poly.pdbx_strand_id
1 'polypeptide(L)'
;MDRYRNSVLVAGLAVWIAASPALAETLGAHDQAIHDAARIGNGKQVQAILKENPAARDVRTELGSTPLHLAATNPDLSALKALITAGADPNARDKEGATPLHMAAYTQNAKHTQLLLEAGADPLLKTNSGRDAGSMARKATANEAAGVISLWLLKGCKAGKPC
;
A
#
# COMPACT_ATOMS: atom_id res chain seq x y z
N MET A 1 68.61 30.44 -8.88
CA MET A 1 68.44 29.24 -9.75
C MET A 1 67.63 28.25 -8.98
N ASP A 2 66.31 28.49 -8.91
CA ASP A 2 65.50 27.69 -8.06
C ASP A 2 64.18 27.27 -8.78
N ARG A 3 63.99 25.99 -8.82
CA ARG A 3 62.97 25.37 -9.58
C ARG A 3 61.71 25.27 -8.74
N TYR A 4 60.69 25.98 -9.12
CA TYR A 4 59.32 25.76 -8.64
C TYR A 4 58.82 24.39 -9.07
N ARG A 5 58.60 23.51 -8.12
CA ARG A 5 57.82 22.28 -8.30
C ARG A 5 56.40 22.56 -7.83
N ASN A 6 55.55 22.86 -8.79
CA ASN A 6 54.11 22.90 -8.56
C ASN A 6 53.58 21.49 -8.30
N SER A 7 53.30 21.20 -7.05
CA SER A 7 52.41 20.08 -6.70
C SER A 7 50.97 20.58 -6.72
N VAL A 8 50.27 20.27 -7.77
CA VAL A 8 48.81 20.46 -7.84
C VAL A 8 48.15 19.35 -7.04
N LEU A 9 47.81 19.66 -5.80
CA LEU A 9 46.90 18.83 -5.02
C LEU A 9 45.51 19.04 -5.59
N VAL A 10 45.05 18.06 -6.38
CA VAL A 10 43.64 17.94 -6.75
C VAL A 10 42.88 17.47 -5.51
N ALA A 11 42.39 18.43 -4.74
CA ALA A 11 41.43 18.15 -3.69
C ALA A 11 40.11 17.69 -4.36
N GLY A 12 39.89 16.40 -4.35
CA GLY A 12 38.60 15.82 -4.74
C GLY A 12 37.51 16.32 -3.80
N LEU A 13 36.71 17.27 -4.26
CA LEU A 13 35.44 17.63 -3.64
C LEU A 13 34.50 16.46 -3.82
N ALA A 14 34.48 15.58 -2.84
CA ALA A 14 33.36 14.69 -2.65
C ALA A 14 32.14 15.56 -2.32
N VAL A 15 31.36 15.90 -3.34
CA VAL A 15 30.03 16.49 -3.14
C VAL A 15 29.18 15.44 -2.51
N TRP A 16 29.14 15.44 -1.19
CA TRP A 16 28.06 14.79 -0.46
C TRP A 16 26.81 15.58 -0.78
N ILE A 17 26.01 15.07 -1.72
CA ILE A 17 24.63 15.49 -1.85
C ILE A 17 23.94 14.90 -0.62
N ALA A 18 24.06 15.62 0.49
CA ALA A 18 23.15 15.43 1.60
C ALA A 18 21.77 15.71 1.01
N ALA A 19 20.95 14.68 0.84
CA ALA A 19 19.55 14.86 0.54
C ALA A 19 19.01 15.80 1.60
N SER A 20 18.70 17.03 1.19
CA SER A 20 18.21 18.06 2.09
C SER A 20 16.95 17.53 2.78
N PRO A 21 16.83 17.62 4.11
CA PRO A 21 15.63 17.23 4.83
C PRO A 21 14.37 17.97 4.33
N ALA A 22 14.54 19.10 3.64
CA ALA A 22 13.47 19.87 3.00
C ALA A 22 12.71 19.13 1.89
N LEU A 23 13.25 18.06 1.28
CA LEU A 23 12.51 17.23 0.33
C LEU A 23 11.62 16.17 1.04
N ALA A 24 11.91 15.88 2.31
CA ALA A 24 11.07 15.00 3.12
C ALA A 24 9.81 15.73 3.67
N GLU A 25 9.83 17.06 3.71
CA GLU A 25 8.70 17.87 4.22
C GLU A 25 7.60 18.13 3.20
N THR A 26 7.81 17.79 1.91
CA THR A 26 6.77 17.94 0.86
C THR A 26 5.91 16.68 0.67
N LEU A 27 6.34 15.56 1.20
CA LEU A 27 5.50 14.37 1.39
C LEU A 27 4.91 14.51 2.78
N GLY A 28 3.59 14.54 2.92
CA GLY A 28 2.92 14.73 4.20
C GLY A 28 3.66 14.00 5.33
N ALA A 29 3.84 14.64 6.47
CA ALA A 29 4.75 14.23 7.55
C ALA A 29 4.56 12.78 8.06
N HIS A 30 3.57 12.06 7.55
CA HIS A 30 3.25 10.66 7.85
C HIS A 30 3.23 9.74 6.61
N ASP A 31 3.45 10.26 5.39
CA ASP A 31 3.61 9.42 4.20
C ASP A 31 5.07 8.95 4.09
N GLN A 32 5.27 7.66 4.27
CA GLN A 32 6.58 7.01 4.16
C GLN A 32 6.77 6.40 2.76
N ALA A 33 8.01 6.09 2.40
CA ALA A 33 8.35 5.46 1.12
C ALA A 33 7.52 4.19 0.81
N ILE A 34 7.08 3.46 1.85
CA ILE A 34 6.22 2.29 1.70
C ILE A 34 4.82 2.65 1.17
N HIS A 35 4.27 3.82 1.55
CA HIS A 35 2.97 4.28 1.07
C HIS A 35 3.01 4.59 -0.42
N ASP A 36 4.09 5.24 -0.90
CA ASP A 36 4.27 5.52 -2.31
C ASP A 36 4.51 4.24 -3.12
N ALA A 37 5.37 3.35 -2.61
CA ALA A 37 5.59 2.05 -3.22
C ALA A 37 4.30 1.20 -3.30
N ALA A 38 3.42 1.30 -2.32
CA ALA A 38 2.12 0.62 -2.32
C ALA A 38 1.13 1.27 -3.30
N ARG A 39 1.11 2.61 -3.38
CA ARG A 39 0.13 3.38 -4.17
C ARG A 39 0.39 3.34 -5.67
N ILE A 40 1.65 3.53 -6.09
CA ILE A 40 2.06 3.71 -7.49
C ILE A 40 3.24 2.83 -7.91
N GLY A 41 3.86 2.12 -6.98
CA GLY A 41 4.99 1.25 -7.22
C GLY A 41 4.56 -0.19 -7.53
N ASN A 42 5.49 -1.10 -7.33
CA ASN A 42 5.30 -2.52 -7.58
C ASN A 42 5.78 -3.39 -6.41
N GLY A 43 5.48 -4.69 -6.47
CA GLY A 43 5.80 -5.63 -5.39
C GLY A 43 7.29 -5.72 -5.05
N LYS A 44 8.21 -5.51 -6.01
CA LYS A 44 9.66 -5.53 -5.74
C LYS A 44 10.08 -4.36 -4.85
N GLN A 45 9.54 -3.16 -5.12
CA GLN A 45 9.80 -1.97 -4.30
C GLN A 45 9.27 -2.15 -2.88
N VAL A 46 8.03 -2.64 -2.75
CA VAL A 46 7.43 -2.96 -1.45
C VAL A 46 8.29 -3.98 -0.69
N GLN A 47 8.71 -5.07 -1.34
CA GLN A 47 9.56 -6.09 -0.73
C GLN A 47 10.93 -5.57 -0.29
N ALA A 48 11.54 -4.69 -1.09
CA ALA A 48 12.82 -4.08 -0.74
C ALA A 48 12.70 -3.26 0.56
N ILE A 49 11.67 -2.42 0.67
CA ILE A 49 11.42 -1.61 1.86
C ILE A 49 11.13 -2.49 3.08
N LEU A 50 10.29 -3.52 2.93
CA LEU A 50 9.93 -4.42 4.02
C LEU A 50 11.09 -5.31 4.47
N LYS A 51 12.06 -5.59 3.59
CA LYS A 51 13.29 -6.30 3.95
C LYS A 51 14.18 -5.46 4.88
N GLU A 52 14.24 -4.15 4.64
CA GLU A 52 15.02 -3.22 5.47
C GLU A 52 14.28 -2.84 6.75
N ASN A 53 12.98 -2.61 6.66
CA ASN A 53 12.12 -2.24 7.78
C ASN A 53 10.79 -3.01 7.75
N PRO A 54 10.71 -4.20 8.37
CA PRO A 54 9.46 -4.98 8.43
C PRO A 54 8.30 -4.26 9.10
N ALA A 55 8.58 -3.35 10.04
CA ALA A 55 7.54 -2.58 10.74
C ALA A 55 6.83 -1.56 9.82
N ALA A 56 7.44 -1.20 8.68
CA ALA A 56 6.82 -0.32 7.69
C ALA A 56 5.52 -0.89 7.11
N ARG A 57 5.28 -2.20 7.24
CA ARG A 57 4.05 -2.87 6.79
C ARG A 57 2.77 -2.25 7.36
N ASP A 58 2.81 -1.83 8.62
CA ASP A 58 1.62 -1.42 9.37
C ASP A 58 1.60 0.09 9.69
N VAL A 59 2.56 0.86 9.14
CA VAL A 59 2.57 2.32 9.32
C VAL A 59 1.33 2.94 8.71
N ARG A 60 0.90 4.08 9.28
CA ARG A 60 -0.35 4.73 8.88
C ARG A 60 -0.11 6.14 8.39
N THR A 61 -0.84 6.51 7.33
CA THR A 61 -0.95 7.89 6.87
C THR A 61 -1.72 8.74 7.90
N GLU A 62 -1.79 10.04 7.65
CA GLU A 62 -2.66 10.94 8.44
C GLU A 62 -4.14 10.52 8.43
N LEU A 63 -4.61 9.91 7.35
CA LEU A 63 -5.96 9.36 7.24
C LEU A 63 -6.12 7.99 7.91
N GLY A 64 -5.05 7.46 8.51
CA GLY A 64 -5.04 6.16 9.15
C GLY A 64 -4.93 4.99 8.18
N SER A 65 -4.73 5.25 6.88
CA SER A 65 -4.57 4.21 5.86
C SER A 65 -3.24 3.51 5.99
N THR A 66 -3.25 2.18 5.93
CA THR A 66 -2.02 1.37 5.86
C THR A 66 -1.54 1.24 4.41
N PRO A 67 -0.29 0.79 4.16
CA PRO A 67 0.17 0.49 2.81
C PRO A 67 -0.77 -0.47 2.05
N LEU A 68 -1.43 -1.41 2.76
CA LEU A 68 -2.38 -2.34 2.15
C LEU A 68 -3.64 -1.63 1.61
N HIS A 69 -4.12 -0.56 2.27
CA HIS A 69 -5.21 0.27 1.75
C HIS A 69 -4.83 0.92 0.41
N LEU A 70 -3.61 1.45 0.32
CA LEU A 70 -3.12 2.12 -0.88
C LEU A 70 -2.86 1.12 -2.01
N ALA A 71 -2.27 -0.04 -1.69
CA ALA A 71 -2.06 -1.10 -2.67
C ALA A 71 -3.38 -1.66 -3.22
N ALA A 72 -4.47 -1.61 -2.45
CA ALA A 72 -5.79 -2.02 -2.92
C ALA A 72 -6.34 -1.12 -4.05
N THR A 73 -5.84 0.10 -4.18
CA THR A 73 -6.19 1.04 -5.26
C THR A 73 -5.19 1.06 -6.42
N ASN A 74 -4.01 0.45 -6.23
CA ASN A 74 -2.97 0.38 -7.26
C ASN A 74 -3.41 -0.58 -8.38
N PRO A 75 -3.26 -0.26 -9.66
CA PRO A 75 -3.53 -1.20 -10.74
C PRO A 75 -2.57 -2.41 -10.76
N ASP A 76 -1.38 -2.30 -10.17
CA ASP A 76 -0.43 -3.40 -10.04
C ASP A 76 -0.73 -4.27 -8.81
N LEU A 77 -1.25 -5.48 -9.07
CA LEU A 77 -1.56 -6.48 -8.05
C LEU A 77 -0.32 -6.94 -7.25
N SER A 78 0.90 -6.75 -7.78
CA SER A 78 2.12 -7.26 -7.14
C SER A 78 2.44 -6.57 -5.82
N ALA A 79 2.11 -5.27 -5.68
CA ALA A 79 2.27 -4.52 -4.45
C ALA A 79 1.35 -5.08 -3.34
N LEU A 80 0.07 -5.33 -3.68
CA LEU A 80 -0.90 -5.95 -2.76
C LEU A 80 -0.43 -7.34 -2.30
N LYS A 81 0.01 -8.17 -3.25
CA LYS A 81 0.54 -9.52 -2.95
C LYS A 81 1.73 -9.46 -2.00
N ALA A 82 2.67 -8.54 -2.23
CA ALA A 82 3.86 -8.40 -1.39
C ALA A 82 3.49 -8.06 0.07
N LEU A 83 2.53 -7.14 0.27
CA LEU A 83 2.06 -6.75 1.60
C LEU A 83 1.31 -7.88 2.31
N ILE A 84 0.42 -8.59 1.59
CA ILE A 84 -0.30 -9.76 2.14
C ILE A 84 0.71 -10.86 2.53
N THR A 85 1.70 -11.15 1.69
CA THR A 85 2.74 -12.14 1.99
C THR A 85 3.57 -11.74 3.22
N ALA A 86 3.78 -10.45 3.42
CA ALA A 86 4.44 -9.91 4.61
C ALA A 86 3.55 -9.92 5.87
N GLY A 87 2.31 -10.40 5.77
CA GLY A 87 1.37 -10.51 6.89
C GLY A 87 0.66 -9.21 7.24
N ALA A 88 0.46 -8.30 6.28
CA ALA A 88 -0.37 -7.11 6.50
C ALA A 88 -1.81 -7.51 6.85
N ASP A 89 -2.42 -6.80 7.82
CA ASP A 89 -3.79 -7.05 8.24
C ASP A 89 -4.81 -6.63 7.17
N PRO A 90 -5.55 -7.57 6.55
CA PRO A 90 -6.53 -7.27 5.52
C PRO A 90 -7.80 -6.58 6.09
N ASN A 91 -7.96 -6.58 7.41
CA ASN A 91 -9.09 -5.97 8.12
C ASN A 91 -8.72 -4.65 8.82
N ALA A 92 -7.50 -4.15 8.62
CA ALA A 92 -7.10 -2.85 9.15
C ALA A 92 -8.12 -1.78 8.74
N ARG A 93 -8.47 -0.89 9.67
CA ARG A 93 -9.45 0.19 9.46
C ARG A 93 -8.73 1.54 9.44
N ASP A 94 -9.06 2.38 8.49
CA ASP A 94 -8.65 3.78 8.47
C ASP A 94 -9.55 4.66 9.39
N LYS A 95 -9.37 5.98 9.38
CA LYS A 95 -10.16 6.91 10.21
C LYS A 95 -11.65 6.93 9.82
N GLU A 96 -12.00 6.58 8.59
CA GLU A 96 -13.39 6.46 8.12
C GLU A 96 -13.99 5.07 8.39
N GLY A 97 -13.20 4.18 8.97
CA GLY A 97 -13.56 2.79 9.22
C GLY A 97 -13.54 1.93 7.97
N ALA A 98 -12.98 2.43 6.85
CA ALA A 98 -12.82 1.65 5.64
C ALA A 98 -11.66 0.66 5.81
N THR A 99 -11.75 -0.49 5.12
CA THR A 99 -10.72 -1.52 5.05
C THR A 99 -10.11 -1.56 3.64
N PRO A 100 -8.98 -2.23 3.41
CA PRO A 100 -8.44 -2.45 2.07
C PRO A 100 -9.47 -3.06 1.10
N LEU A 101 -10.37 -3.92 1.60
CA LEU A 101 -11.43 -4.49 0.78
C LEU A 101 -12.44 -3.44 0.31
N HIS A 102 -12.77 -2.44 1.12
CA HIS A 102 -13.60 -1.31 0.69
C HIS A 102 -12.93 -0.51 -0.42
N MET A 103 -11.61 -0.30 -0.33
CA MET A 103 -10.84 0.42 -1.35
C MET A 103 -10.82 -0.34 -2.68
N ALA A 104 -10.51 -1.64 -2.66
CA ALA A 104 -10.52 -2.49 -3.85
C ALA A 104 -11.91 -2.54 -4.51
N ALA A 105 -12.96 -2.64 -3.71
CA ALA A 105 -14.34 -2.66 -4.17
C ALA A 105 -14.75 -1.34 -4.83
N TYR A 106 -14.35 -0.21 -4.24
CA TYR A 106 -14.63 1.12 -4.77
C TYR A 106 -13.90 1.40 -6.10
N THR A 107 -12.65 0.95 -6.23
CA THR A 107 -11.81 1.17 -7.42
C THR A 107 -12.00 0.13 -8.52
N GLN A 108 -13.02 -0.72 -8.43
CA GLN A 108 -13.41 -1.73 -9.43
C GLN A 108 -12.36 -2.84 -9.63
N ASN A 109 -11.46 -3.04 -8.67
CA ASN A 109 -10.40 -4.02 -8.75
C ASN A 109 -10.88 -5.42 -8.29
N ALA A 110 -11.57 -6.15 -9.17
CA ALA A 110 -12.11 -7.49 -8.86
C ALA A 110 -11.03 -8.49 -8.43
N LYS A 111 -9.84 -8.46 -9.07
CA LYS A 111 -8.70 -9.32 -8.70
C LYS A 111 -8.15 -8.99 -7.32
N HIS A 112 -8.06 -7.71 -6.96
CA HIS A 112 -7.66 -7.28 -5.61
C HIS A 112 -8.70 -7.68 -4.58
N THR A 113 -9.99 -7.49 -4.92
CA THR A 113 -11.12 -7.91 -4.09
C THR A 113 -11.03 -9.41 -3.76
N GLN A 114 -10.84 -10.25 -4.77
CA GLN A 114 -10.70 -11.69 -4.60
C GLN A 114 -9.50 -12.02 -3.70
N LEU A 115 -8.33 -11.47 -4.00
CA LEU A 115 -7.11 -11.75 -3.24
C LEU A 115 -7.22 -11.32 -1.77
N LEU A 116 -7.86 -10.18 -1.48
CA LEU A 116 -8.10 -9.73 -0.11
C LEU A 116 -9.05 -10.66 0.64
N LEU A 117 -10.12 -11.16 0.00
CA LEU A 117 -11.02 -12.15 0.59
C LEU A 117 -10.29 -13.46 0.92
N GLU A 118 -9.46 -13.96 -0.02
CA GLU A 118 -8.61 -15.13 0.18
C GLU A 118 -7.60 -14.92 1.31
N ALA A 119 -7.10 -13.69 1.49
CA ALA A 119 -6.17 -13.31 2.55
C ALA A 119 -6.84 -13.10 3.93
N GLY A 120 -8.16 -13.19 4.02
CA GLY A 120 -8.88 -13.09 5.28
C GLY A 120 -9.63 -11.79 5.51
N ALA A 121 -9.82 -10.96 4.46
CA ALA A 121 -10.68 -9.79 4.57
C ALA A 121 -12.12 -10.20 4.85
N ASP A 122 -12.74 -9.57 5.85
CA ASP A 122 -14.16 -9.75 6.19
C ASP A 122 -15.03 -8.82 5.32
N PRO A 123 -15.86 -9.37 4.40
CA PRO A 123 -16.71 -8.58 3.53
C PRO A 123 -17.89 -7.91 4.24
N LEU A 124 -18.17 -8.28 5.49
CA LEU A 124 -19.29 -7.77 6.28
C LEU A 124 -18.90 -6.56 7.15
N LEU A 125 -17.62 -6.25 7.26
CA LEU A 125 -17.18 -5.05 7.97
C LEU A 125 -17.79 -3.80 7.33
N LYS A 126 -18.20 -2.85 8.19
CA LYS A 126 -18.84 -1.62 7.75
C LYS A 126 -17.95 -0.41 8.09
N THR A 127 -17.92 0.55 7.20
CA THR A 127 -17.36 1.88 7.46
C THR A 127 -18.16 2.61 8.55
N ASN A 128 -17.65 3.74 9.02
CA ASN A 128 -18.37 4.60 9.98
C ASN A 128 -19.71 5.11 9.42
N SER A 129 -19.85 5.15 8.09
CA SER A 129 -21.12 5.48 7.41
C SER A 129 -22.04 4.26 7.21
N GLY A 130 -21.75 3.10 7.82
CA GLY A 130 -22.57 1.90 7.79
C GLY A 130 -22.52 1.08 6.50
N ARG A 131 -21.56 1.36 5.59
CA ARG A 131 -21.44 0.67 4.28
C ARG A 131 -20.45 -0.48 4.38
N ASP A 132 -20.83 -1.64 3.88
CA ASP A 132 -19.93 -2.75 3.59
C ASP A 132 -19.28 -2.63 2.20
N ALA A 133 -18.25 -3.44 1.93
CA ALA A 133 -17.53 -3.40 0.67
C ALA A 133 -18.42 -3.70 -0.55
N GLY A 134 -19.38 -4.62 -0.42
CA GLY A 134 -20.34 -4.93 -1.49
C GLY A 134 -21.25 -3.75 -1.83
N SER A 135 -21.71 -3.01 -0.82
CA SER A 135 -22.51 -1.80 -1.00
C SER A 135 -21.70 -0.69 -1.67
N MET A 136 -20.41 -0.56 -1.31
CA MET A 136 -19.52 0.41 -1.95
C MET A 136 -19.27 0.06 -3.41
N ALA A 137 -19.02 -1.22 -3.73
CA ALA A 137 -18.85 -1.68 -5.10
C ALA A 137 -20.08 -1.35 -5.96
N ARG A 138 -21.28 -1.66 -5.48
CA ARG A 138 -22.56 -1.34 -6.19
C ARG A 138 -22.71 0.15 -6.42
N LYS A 139 -22.41 0.97 -5.43
CA LYS A 139 -22.48 2.44 -5.56
C LYS A 139 -21.47 3.00 -6.58
N ALA A 140 -20.28 2.39 -6.64
CA ALA A 140 -19.23 2.76 -7.60
C ALA A 140 -19.45 2.15 -9.00
N THR A 141 -20.57 1.43 -9.22
CA THR A 141 -20.81 0.66 -10.46
C THR A 141 -19.75 -0.40 -10.76
N ALA A 142 -19.05 -0.85 -9.71
CA ALA A 142 -18.01 -1.87 -9.77
C ALA A 142 -18.63 -3.29 -9.80
N ASN A 143 -19.34 -3.60 -10.89
CA ASN A 143 -20.15 -4.81 -11.00
C ASN A 143 -19.35 -6.10 -10.80
N GLU A 144 -18.11 -6.16 -11.31
CA GLU A 144 -17.27 -7.34 -11.15
C GLU A 144 -16.83 -7.54 -9.69
N ALA A 145 -16.41 -6.49 -9.00
CA ALA A 145 -16.03 -6.57 -7.59
C ALA A 145 -17.23 -6.91 -6.71
N ALA A 146 -18.42 -6.32 -7.00
CA ALA A 146 -19.65 -6.65 -6.32
C ALA A 146 -20.05 -8.14 -6.55
N GLY A 147 -19.84 -8.64 -7.76
CA GLY A 147 -20.07 -10.05 -8.13
C GLY A 147 -19.15 -11.00 -7.36
N VAL A 148 -17.87 -10.68 -7.26
CA VAL A 148 -16.89 -11.45 -6.47
C VAL A 148 -17.31 -11.54 -5.00
N ILE A 149 -17.66 -10.42 -4.37
CA ILE A 149 -18.12 -10.40 -2.97
C ILE A 149 -19.40 -11.19 -2.79
N SER A 150 -20.39 -11.01 -3.68
CA SER A 150 -21.66 -11.72 -3.60
C SER A 150 -21.49 -13.23 -3.75
N LEU A 151 -20.65 -13.66 -4.71
CA LEU A 151 -20.36 -15.08 -4.92
C LEU A 151 -19.63 -15.69 -3.73
N TRP A 152 -18.69 -14.94 -3.14
CA TRP A 152 -17.99 -15.35 -1.92
C TRP A 152 -18.94 -15.63 -0.77
N LEU A 153 -19.87 -14.72 -0.52
CA LEU A 153 -20.89 -14.86 0.51
C LEU A 153 -21.87 -16.02 0.22
N LEU A 154 -22.33 -16.15 -1.03
CA LEU A 154 -23.27 -17.21 -1.45
C LEU A 154 -22.66 -18.61 -1.31
N LYS A 155 -21.39 -18.77 -1.61
CA LYS A 155 -20.68 -20.05 -1.45
C LYS A 155 -20.35 -20.38 0.01
N GLY A 156 -20.60 -19.48 0.94
CA GLY A 156 -20.26 -19.65 2.35
C GLY A 156 -18.75 -19.73 2.60
N CYS A 157 -17.97 -19.11 1.72
CA CYS A 157 -16.52 -19.07 1.84
C CYS A 157 -16.11 -18.36 3.13
N LYS A 158 -15.09 -18.88 3.80
CA LYS A 158 -14.58 -18.29 5.04
C LYS A 158 -13.34 -17.48 4.75
N ALA A 159 -13.24 -16.33 5.39
CA ALA A 159 -12.06 -15.48 5.34
C ALA A 159 -10.78 -16.28 5.62
N GLY A 160 -9.72 -16.07 4.83
CA GLY A 160 -8.44 -16.76 4.98
C GLY A 160 -8.40 -18.22 4.51
N LYS A 161 -9.43 -18.69 3.81
CA LYS A 161 -9.46 -20.03 3.19
C LYS A 161 -9.79 -19.92 1.71
N PRO A 162 -9.12 -20.71 0.84
CA PRO A 162 -9.50 -20.78 -0.56
C PRO A 162 -10.99 -21.22 -0.69
N CYS A 163 -11.64 -20.64 -1.65
CA CYS A 163 -13.06 -20.94 -1.90
C CYS A 163 -13.20 -22.02 -3.03
#